data_4aceb8c769e6cd46ed23dffcbc47dc4b
#
_entry.id   4aceb8c769e6cd46ed23dffcbc47dc4b
#
_cell.length_a   1.000
_cell.length_b   1.000
_cell.length_c   1.000
_cell.angle_alpha   90.00
_cell.angle_beta   90.00
_cell.angle_gamma   90.00
#
_symmetry.space_group_name_H-M   'P 1'
#
loop_
_entity.id
_entity.type
_entity.pdbx_description
1 polymer ?
#
loop_
_entity_poly.entity_id
_entity_poly.type
_entity_poly.pdbx_seq_one_letter_code
_entity_poly.pdbx_strand_id
1 'polypeptide(L)'
;MQPSDRKNRGEWSELYALLHLLSTGAIRVTTSGSDSANSVWPVVFISRKIDGVPHDFRIGEFDIEVLPNSEHAVGTKVSRQLLISQRELLLSEIKKGKGRAFSISDSKQIMDSLGLNKATGTTEKSDLIITIYDPRINRESEQGFSIK
;
A
#
# COMPACT_ATOMS: atom_id res chain seq x y z
N MET A 1 -23.03 -9.39 8.25
CA MET A 1 -21.93 -8.85 7.41
C MET A 1 -22.13 -7.34 7.25
N GLN A 2 -21.15 -6.59 7.59
CA GLN A 2 -21.19 -5.12 7.48
C GLN A 2 -21.03 -4.74 6.01
N PRO A 3 -21.84 -3.81 5.48
CA PRO A 3 -21.66 -3.34 4.09
C PRO A 3 -20.26 -2.78 3.82
N SER A 4 -19.60 -2.24 4.83
CA SER A 4 -18.25 -1.70 4.73
C SER A 4 -17.18 -2.75 4.45
N ASP A 5 -17.48 -4.04 4.66
CA ASP A 5 -16.53 -5.11 4.40
C ASP A 5 -16.50 -5.53 2.94
N ARG A 6 -17.46 -5.04 2.15
CA ARG A 6 -17.54 -5.36 0.73
C ARG A 6 -16.88 -4.26 -0.09
N LYS A 7 -16.01 -4.66 -0.98
CA LYS A 7 -15.29 -3.74 -1.88
C LYS A 7 -15.38 -4.25 -3.30
N ASN A 8 -15.36 -3.33 -4.24
CA ASN A 8 -15.27 -3.72 -5.65
C ASN A 8 -13.84 -4.16 -5.99
N ARG A 9 -13.67 -4.73 -7.16
CA ARG A 9 -12.37 -5.25 -7.59
C ARG A 9 -11.29 -4.16 -7.65
N GLY A 10 -11.67 -2.96 -8.07
CA GLY A 10 -10.73 -1.83 -8.12
C GLY A 10 -10.20 -1.45 -6.73
N GLU A 11 -11.09 -1.40 -5.76
CA GLU A 11 -10.72 -1.09 -4.37
C GLU A 11 -9.82 -2.17 -3.78
N TRP A 12 -10.12 -3.44 -4.04
CA TRP A 12 -9.26 -4.54 -3.60
C TRP A 12 -7.89 -4.50 -4.26
N SER A 13 -7.85 -4.16 -5.55
CA SER A 13 -6.59 -4.05 -6.31
C SER A 13 -5.73 -2.89 -5.79
N GLU A 14 -6.36 -1.80 -5.37
CA GLU A 14 -5.67 -0.68 -4.74
C GLU A 14 -4.98 -1.12 -3.44
N LEU A 15 -5.70 -1.88 -2.61
CA LEU A 15 -5.13 -2.43 -1.39
C LEU A 15 -3.98 -3.39 -1.69
N TYR A 16 -4.15 -4.21 -2.71
CA TYR A 16 -3.08 -5.12 -3.16
C TYR A 16 -1.83 -4.34 -3.59
N ALA A 17 -2.01 -3.27 -4.36
CA ALA A 17 -0.89 -2.44 -4.80
C ALA A 17 -0.12 -1.85 -3.62
N LEU A 18 -0.84 -1.38 -2.60
CA LEU A 18 -0.23 -0.87 -1.38
C LEU A 18 0.55 -1.95 -0.64
N LEU A 19 -0.05 -3.13 -0.47
CA LEU A 19 0.64 -4.26 0.17
C LEU A 19 1.87 -4.69 -0.61
N HIS A 20 1.80 -4.64 -1.93
CA HIS A 20 2.93 -4.97 -2.78
C HIS A 20 4.10 -4.01 -2.55
N LEU A 21 3.82 -2.71 -2.55
CA LEU A 21 4.84 -1.69 -2.29
C LEU A 21 5.44 -1.81 -0.90
N LEU A 22 4.60 -2.00 0.10
CA LEU A 22 5.06 -2.15 1.48
C LEU A 22 5.92 -3.40 1.67
N SER A 23 5.53 -4.51 1.04
CA SER A 23 6.25 -5.77 1.20
C SER A 23 7.55 -5.82 0.42
N THR A 24 7.59 -5.26 -0.79
CA THR A 24 8.81 -5.21 -1.61
C THR A 24 9.76 -4.10 -1.18
N GLY A 25 9.23 -2.96 -0.73
CA GLY A 25 10.05 -1.82 -0.32
C GLY A 25 10.90 -1.24 -1.44
N ALA A 26 10.49 -1.41 -2.69
CA ALA A 26 11.26 -0.97 -3.83
C ALA A 26 10.36 -0.80 -5.06
N ILE A 27 10.80 0.07 -5.96
CA ILE A 27 10.16 0.20 -7.27
C ILE A 27 11.21 0.02 -8.36
N ARG A 28 10.77 -0.43 -9.52
CA ARG A 28 11.61 -0.48 -10.70
C ARG A 28 11.48 0.82 -11.48
N VAL A 29 12.59 1.41 -11.79
CA VAL A 29 12.63 2.66 -12.55
C VAL A 29 13.23 2.36 -13.91
N THR A 30 12.47 2.69 -14.96
CA THR A 30 12.95 2.58 -16.33
C THR A 30 13.37 3.96 -16.79
N THR A 31 14.64 4.11 -17.14
CA THR A 31 15.13 5.35 -17.74
C THR A 31 15.16 5.18 -19.25
N SER A 32 14.52 6.12 -19.95
CA SER A 32 14.44 6.08 -21.40
C SER A 32 15.84 6.22 -22.03
N GLY A 33 16.14 5.35 -22.98
CA GLY A 33 17.39 5.43 -23.74
C GLY A 33 18.61 4.82 -23.08
N SER A 34 18.44 4.11 -21.99
CA SER A 34 19.53 3.43 -21.29
C SER A 34 19.40 1.91 -21.41
N ASP A 35 20.50 1.24 -21.68
CA ASP A 35 20.56 -0.20 -21.71
C ASP A 35 20.48 -0.82 -20.31
N SER A 36 20.73 -0.03 -19.28
CA SER A 36 20.53 -0.42 -17.89
C SER A 36 19.12 -0.09 -17.44
N ALA A 37 18.14 -0.51 -18.20
CA ALA A 37 16.76 -0.06 -18.09
C ALA A 37 16.03 -0.45 -16.81
N ASN A 38 16.61 -1.31 -15.96
CA ASN A 38 15.93 -1.79 -14.76
C ASN A 38 16.75 -1.49 -13.51
N SER A 39 16.68 -0.24 -13.06
CA SER A 39 17.21 0.13 -11.75
C SER A 39 16.12 -0.10 -10.70
N VAL A 40 16.49 -0.70 -9.58
CA VAL A 40 15.60 -0.89 -8.44
C VAL A 40 15.93 0.18 -7.40
N TRP A 41 14.97 1.01 -7.09
CA TRP A 41 15.15 2.10 -6.11
C TRP A 41 14.36 1.79 -4.84
N PRO A 42 14.99 1.91 -3.67
CA PRO A 42 14.28 1.68 -2.41
C PRO A 42 13.14 2.69 -2.20
N VAL A 43 12.02 2.18 -1.71
CA VAL A 43 10.93 3.00 -1.20
C VAL A 43 11.12 3.10 0.31
N VAL A 44 11.24 4.32 0.83
CA VAL A 44 11.54 4.52 2.26
C VAL A 44 10.32 5.00 3.04
N PHE A 45 9.32 5.56 2.36
CA PHE A 45 8.14 6.12 3.01
C PHE A 45 6.97 6.12 2.04
N ILE A 46 5.77 5.81 2.55
CA ILE A 46 4.53 5.87 1.77
C ILE A 46 3.51 6.65 2.58
N SER A 47 2.86 7.63 1.94
CA SER A 47 1.78 8.40 2.54
C SER A 47 0.52 8.27 1.69
N ARG A 48 -0.61 8.10 2.36
CA ARG A 48 -1.92 8.01 1.72
C ARG A 48 -2.93 8.73 2.58
N LYS A 49 -3.74 9.60 1.98
CA LYS A 49 -4.82 10.25 2.70
C LYS A 49 -6.12 9.48 2.50
N ILE A 50 -6.82 9.23 3.60
CA ILE A 50 -8.14 8.62 3.61
C ILE A 50 -9.05 9.57 4.38
N ASP A 51 -10.05 10.13 3.72
CA ASP A 51 -10.97 11.12 4.31
C ASP A 51 -10.21 12.29 4.96
N GLY A 52 -9.14 12.74 4.31
CA GLY A 52 -8.31 13.84 4.80
C GLY A 52 -7.32 13.45 5.91
N VAL A 53 -7.38 12.21 6.39
CA VAL A 53 -6.48 11.72 7.44
C VAL A 53 -5.27 11.04 6.80
N PRO A 54 -4.05 11.47 7.13
CA PRO A 54 -2.87 10.82 6.57
C PRO A 54 -2.66 9.44 7.20
N HIS A 55 -2.38 8.47 6.35
CA HIS A 55 -1.96 7.13 6.75
C HIS A 55 -0.55 6.93 6.21
N ASP A 56 0.42 7.00 7.08
CA ASP A 56 1.82 7.05 6.70
C ASP A 56 2.53 5.80 7.17
N PHE A 57 3.44 5.31 6.33
CA PHE A 57 4.18 4.09 6.58
C PHE A 57 5.66 4.34 6.33
N ARG A 58 6.49 3.98 7.29
CA ARG A 58 7.94 4.01 7.12
C ARG A 58 8.42 2.60 6.85
N ILE A 59 9.17 2.42 5.78
CA ILE A 59 9.61 1.09 5.36
C ILE A 59 11.00 0.82 5.94
N GLY A 60 11.07 -0.12 6.85
CA GLY A 60 12.33 -0.62 7.40
C GLY A 60 12.80 -1.88 6.69
N GLU A 61 13.93 -2.40 7.12
CA GLU A 61 14.50 -3.61 6.53
C GLU A 61 13.62 -4.84 6.75
N PHE A 62 13.10 -4.98 7.97
CA PHE A 62 12.30 -6.16 8.35
C PHE A 62 10.86 -5.82 8.68
N ASP A 63 10.58 -4.59 9.06
CA ASP A 63 9.28 -4.16 9.53
C ASP A 63 8.81 -2.91 8.80
N ILE A 64 7.50 -2.77 8.71
CA ILE A 64 6.84 -1.54 8.32
C ILE A 64 6.36 -0.85 9.59
N GLU A 65 6.75 0.39 9.79
CA GLU A 65 6.22 1.19 10.89
C GLU A 65 4.97 1.93 10.41
N VAL A 66 3.85 1.65 11.05
CA VAL A 66 2.60 2.37 10.81
C VAL A 66 2.59 3.56 11.77
N LEU A 67 2.66 4.77 11.22
CA LEU A 67 2.78 5.97 12.04
C LEU A 67 1.44 6.35 12.65
N PRO A 68 1.44 6.95 13.86
CA PRO A 68 0.20 7.43 14.47
C PRO A 68 -0.42 8.56 13.67
N ASN A 69 -1.74 8.70 13.77
CA ASN A 69 -2.48 9.78 13.12
C ASN A 69 -3.61 10.24 14.04
N SER A 70 -4.50 11.09 13.53
CA SER A 70 -5.60 11.64 14.32
C SER A 70 -6.61 10.58 14.76
N GLU A 71 -6.67 9.43 14.08
CA GLU A 71 -7.58 8.34 14.43
C GLU A 71 -6.89 7.27 15.27
N HIS A 72 -5.59 7.08 15.11
CA HIS A 72 -4.80 6.09 15.81
C HIS A 72 -3.60 6.75 16.46
N ALA A 73 -3.71 7.00 17.77
CA ALA A 73 -2.70 7.73 18.52
C ALA A 73 -1.40 6.98 18.74
N VAL A 74 -1.42 5.65 18.56
CA VAL A 74 -0.25 4.80 18.80
C VAL A 74 0.21 4.17 17.50
N GLY A 75 1.50 4.31 17.21
CA GLY A 75 2.11 3.65 16.06
C GLY A 75 2.30 2.16 16.32
N THR A 76 2.32 1.38 15.26
CA THR A 76 2.55 -0.06 15.33
C THR A 76 3.58 -0.48 14.31
N LYS A 77 4.14 -1.67 14.48
CA LYS A 77 5.06 -2.26 13.51
C LYS A 77 4.45 -3.55 12.96
N VAL A 78 4.57 -3.74 11.66
CA VAL A 78 4.09 -4.94 10.99
C VAL A 78 5.26 -5.58 10.25
N SER A 79 5.40 -6.89 10.40
CA SER A 79 6.46 -7.64 9.73
C SER A 79 6.27 -7.61 8.21
N ARG A 80 7.33 -7.32 7.48
CA ARG A 80 7.30 -7.39 6.01
C ARG A 80 7.05 -8.81 5.54
N GLN A 81 7.55 -9.79 6.26
CA GLN A 81 7.30 -11.20 5.95
C GLN A 81 5.81 -11.53 6.01
N LEU A 82 5.12 -11.01 7.01
CA LEU A 82 3.67 -11.15 7.12
C LEU A 82 2.96 -10.51 5.94
N LEU A 83 3.39 -9.33 5.52
CA LEU A 83 2.79 -8.63 4.39
C LEU A 83 2.98 -9.38 3.08
N ILE A 84 4.12 -10.04 2.90
CA ILE A 84 4.35 -10.87 1.71
C ILE A 84 3.33 -12.00 1.65
N SER A 85 3.12 -12.70 2.76
CA SER A 85 2.12 -13.77 2.85
C SER A 85 0.72 -13.27 2.58
N GLN A 86 0.35 -12.16 3.20
CA GLN A 86 -0.99 -11.58 3.06
C GLN A 86 -1.24 -11.05 1.64
N ARG A 87 -0.21 -10.51 1.02
CA ARG A 87 -0.30 -10.03 -0.36
C ARG A 87 -0.67 -11.16 -1.31
N GLU A 88 -0.02 -12.30 -1.20
CA GLU A 88 -0.29 -13.46 -2.05
C GLU A 88 -1.71 -14.01 -1.82
N LEU A 89 -2.13 -14.06 -0.56
CA LEU A 89 -3.47 -14.49 -0.21
C LEU A 89 -4.52 -13.53 -0.79
N LEU A 90 -4.29 -12.23 -0.65
CA LEU A 90 -5.21 -11.21 -1.16
C LEU A 90 -5.35 -11.31 -2.68
N LEU A 91 -4.25 -11.47 -3.40
CA LEU A 91 -4.28 -11.62 -4.85
C LEU A 91 -5.11 -12.83 -5.28
N SER A 92 -4.90 -13.96 -4.61
CA SER A 92 -5.67 -15.17 -4.87
C SER A 92 -7.18 -14.95 -4.67
N GLU A 93 -7.55 -14.26 -3.60
CA GLU A 93 -8.96 -13.99 -3.30
C GLU A 93 -9.58 -12.97 -4.25
N ILE A 94 -8.81 -11.99 -4.71
CA ILE A 94 -9.27 -11.02 -5.71
C ILE A 94 -9.62 -11.74 -7.01
N LYS A 95 -8.80 -12.71 -7.43
CA LYS A 95 -9.03 -13.48 -8.65
C LYS A 95 -10.28 -14.33 -8.56
N LYS A 96 -10.65 -14.80 -7.36
CA LYS A 96 -11.85 -15.60 -7.13
C LYS A 96 -13.12 -14.77 -6.96
N GLY A 97 -12.98 -13.48 -6.68
CA GLY A 97 -14.11 -12.61 -6.40
C GLY A 97 -15.09 -12.51 -7.54
N LYS A 98 -16.39 -12.51 -7.21
CA LYS A 98 -17.47 -12.45 -8.19
C LYS A 98 -18.41 -11.29 -7.86
N GLY A 99 -18.98 -10.69 -8.90
CA GLY A 99 -19.95 -9.62 -8.76
C GLY A 99 -19.28 -8.25 -8.70
N ARG A 100 -20.11 -7.22 -8.45
CA ARG A 100 -19.63 -5.83 -8.38
C ARG A 100 -18.83 -5.56 -7.13
N ALA A 101 -19.22 -6.17 -6.02
CA ALA A 101 -18.53 -6.02 -4.74
C ALA A 101 -18.55 -7.37 -4.03
N PHE A 102 -17.48 -7.66 -3.33
CA PHE A 102 -17.35 -8.92 -2.60
C PHE A 102 -16.52 -8.69 -1.35
N SER A 103 -16.61 -9.60 -0.40
CA SER A 103 -15.85 -9.57 0.84
C SER A 103 -14.66 -10.51 0.76
N ILE A 104 -13.58 -10.11 1.39
CA ILE A 104 -12.44 -10.98 1.62
C ILE A 104 -12.19 -11.01 3.12
N SER A 105 -12.60 -12.10 3.78
CA SER A 105 -12.53 -12.19 5.23
C SER A 105 -11.11 -12.17 5.77
N ASP A 106 -10.19 -12.74 5.04
CA ASP A 106 -8.78 -12.82 5.45
C ASP A 106 -8.07 -11.48 5.40
N SER A 107 -8.61 -10.51 4.68
CA SER A 107 -8.04 -9.16 4.58
C SER A 107 -8.32 -8.29 5.80
N LYS A 108 -9.31 -8.65 6.61
CA LYS A 108 -9.69 -7.83 7.75
C LYS A 108 -8.54 -7.64 8.73
N GLN A 109 -7.84 -8.73 9.03
CA GLN A 109 -6.72 -8.69 9.95
C GLN A 109 -5.59 -7.80 9.43
N ILE A 110 -5.26 -7.92 8.15
CA ILE A 110 -4.18 -7.10 7.59
C ILE A 110 -4.60 -5.63 7.49
N MET A 111 -5.85 -5.36 7.16
CA MET A 111 -6.35 -3.99 7.14
C MET A 111 -6.30 -3.35 8.53
N ASP A 112 -6.68 -4.10 9.57
CA ASP A 112 -6.59 -3.63 10.94
C ASP A 112 -5.14 -3.37 11.35
N SER A 113 -4.23 -4.25 10.97
CA SER A 113 -2.80 -4.11 11.26
C SER A 113 -2.20 -2.86 10.62
N LEU A 114 -2.69 -2.48 9.44
CA LEU A 114 -2.22 -1.31 8.72
C LEU A 114 -3.03 -0.04 9.04
N GLY A 115 -4.06 -0.15 9.88
CA GLY A 115 -4.93 0.97 10.18
C GLY A 115 -5.85 1.37 9.03
N LEU A 116 -6.14 0.45 8.11
CA LEU A 116 -6.94 0.70 6.92
C LEU A 116 -8.34 0.09 7.01
N ASN A 117 -8.92 0.09 8.19
CA ASN A 117 -10.23 -0.53 8.43
C ASN A 117 -11.40 0.29 7.87
N LYS A 118 -11.19 1.52 7.47
CA LYS A 118 -12.22 2.30 6.80
C LYS A 118 -12.06 2.16 5.29
N ALA A 119 -13.17 1.84 4.62
CA ALA A 119 -13.20 1.86 3.18
C ALA A 119 -12.92 3.27 2.68
N THR A 120 -12.03 3.39 1.72
CA THR A 120 -11.89 4.64 1.00
C THR A 120 -13.20 4.91 0.29
N GLY A 121 -13.77 6.08 0.53
CA GLY A 121 -14.94 6.49 -0.22
C GLY A 121 -14.66 6.45 -1.71
N THR A 122 -15.63 6.00 -2.48
CA THR A 122 -15.51 5.88 -3.94
C THR A 122 -15.27 7.22 -4.64
N THR A 123 -15.42 8.32 -3.92
CA THR A 123 -15.30 9.68 -4.46
C THR A 123 -13.90 10.27 -4.34
N GLU A 124 -13.05 9.72 -3.49
CA GLU A 124 -11.69 10.21 -3.36
C GLU A 124 -10.73 9.34 -4.13
N LYS A 125 -10.07 9.93 -5.09
CA LYS A 125 -8.89 9.31 -5.67
C LYS A 125 -7.81 9.34 -4.61
N SER A 126 -7.49 8.19 -4.05
CA SER A 126 -6.41 8.11 -3.08
C SER A 126 -5.10 8.25 -3.84
N ASP A 127 -4.51 9.41 -3.74
CA ASP A 127 -3.18 9.62 -4.26
C ASP A 127 -2.17 9.06 -3.27
N LEU A 128 -1.31 8.18 -3.77
CA LEU A 128 -0.18 7.70 -3.01
C LEU A 128 0.99 8.64 -3.24
N ILE A 129 1.62 9.07 -2.16
CA ILE A 129 2.89 9.79 -2.23
C ILE A 129 3.95 8.83 -1.73
N ILE A 130 4.89 8.52 -2.60
CA ILE A 130 5.96 7.57 -2.31
C ILE A 130 7.27 8.34 -2.24
N THR A 131 8.00 8.18 -1.15
CA THR A 131 9.35 8.71 -1.03
C THR A 131 10.33 7.61 -1.42
N ILE A 132 11.08 7.84 -2.48
CA ILE A 132 12.08 6.92 -2.99
C ILE A 132 13.47 7.47 -2.74
N TYR A 133 14.42 6.55 -2.56
CA TYR A 133 15.83 6.89 -2.50
C TYR A 133 16.45 6.72 -3.89
N ASP A 134 16.99 7.80 -4.43
CA ASP A 134 17.66 7.76 -5.73
C ASP A 134 19.17 7.57 -5.50
N PRO A 135 19.70 6.39 -5.79
CA PRO A 135 21.11 6.11 -5.54
C PRO A 135 22.07 6.89 -6.45
N ARG A 136 21.57 7.43 -7.56
CA ARG A 136 22.40 8.21 -8.49
C ARG A 136 22.81 9.56 -7.92
N ILE A 137 21.93 10.17 -7.14
CA ILE A 137 22.14 11.50 -6.55
C ILE A 137 22.21 11.45 -5.03
N ASN A 138 22.07 10.26 -4.45
CA ASN A 138 22.11 10.03 -3.01
C ASN A 138 21.10 10.93 -2.26
N ARG A 139 19.88 11.01 -2.77
CA ARG A 139 18.81 11.83 -2.22
C ARG A 139 17.47 11.11 -2.26
N GLU A 140 16.62 11.46 -1.29
CA GLU A 140 15.23 11.06 -1.30
C GLU A 140 14.41 12.04 -2.14
N SER A 141 13.41 11.54 -2.84
CA SER A 141 12.46 12.38 -3.56
C SER A 141 11.06 11.83 -3.42
N GLU A 142 10.08 12.73 -3.34
CA GLU A 142 8.68 12.38 -3.28
C GLU A 142 8.09 12.31 -4.67
N GLN A 143 7.34 11.23 -4.93
CA GLN A 143 6.65 11.02 -6.19
C GLN A 143 5.19 10.71 -5.89
N GLY A 144 4.30 11.44 -6.56
CA GLY A 144 2.87 11.20 -6.46
C GLY A 144 2.42 10.16 -7.49
N PHE A 145 1.61 9.21 -7.06
CA PHE A 145 1.04 8.20 -7.93
C PHE A 145 -0.46 8.13 -7.72
N SER A 146 -1.19 8.01 -8.82
CA SER A 146 -2.62 7.78 -8.81
C SER A 146 -2.85 6.32 -9.17
N ILE A 147 -3.53 5.60 -8.31
CA ILE A 147 -3.90 4.20 -8.58
C ILE A 147 -5.25 4.21 -9.28
N LYS A 148 -5.27 3.74 -10.50
CA LYS A 148 -6.50 3.63 -11.28
C LYS A 148 -6.93 2.17 -11.40
#